data_7a54655d66deaaf5fddbd31841de3b60
#
_entry.id   7a54655d66deaaf5fddbd31841de3b60
#
_cell.length_a   1.000
_cell.length_b   1.000
_cell.length_c   1.000
_cell.angle_alpha   90.00
_cell.angle_beta   90.00
_cell.angle_gamma   90.00
#
_symmetry.space_group_name_H-M   'P 1'
#
loop_
_entity.id
_entity.type
_entity.pdbx_description
1 polymer ?
#
loop_
_entity_poly.entity_id
_entity_poly.type
_entity_poly.pdbx_seq_one_letter_code
_entity_poly.pdbx_strand_id
1 'polypeptide(L)'
;MKPTKKASEMSAKELARYIDQSVLKPEFTQEEIKKYIQEGIDYGCITVCVNPSSVDMAAKMCKGTDTKVCPVCDFPFGTSTTESKVAQAELILSNYADDILELDIVANYGWIRSGMWDEVTADIKAVADVCHKYNVELKVIFETDALTMDEVRKSCECAVAAGADFVKTSTGFLTGIEAHGASYEVIQVMMDAVDGKAKVKGSGCIRTREHFLKLIDMGIDRMGIGYKSTPVVLNVDGAKETKDNY
;
A
#
# COMPACT_ATOMS: atom_id res chain seq x y z
N MET A 1 -0.96 -15.93 2.50
CA MET A 1 -0.87 -17.42 2.27
C MET A 1 0.29 -17.66 1.31
N LYS A 2 1.20 -18.60 1.59
CA LYS A 2 2.33 -18.85 0.67
C LYS A 2 1.80 -19.23 -0.72
N PRO A 3 2.42 -18.75 -1.80
CA PRO A 3 1.99 -19.05 -3.15
C PRO A 3 2.12 -20.55 -3.45
N THR A 4 1.28 -21.06 -4.35
CA THR A 4 1.26 -22.48 -4.73
C THR A 4 2.44 -22.88 -5.62
N LYS A 5 3.12 -21.89 -6.22
CA LYS A 5 4.33 -22.06 -7.04
C LYS A 5 5.36 -20.98 -6.68
N LYS A 6 6.63 -21.24 -6.99
CA LYS A 6 7.69 -20.23 -6.78
C LYS A 6 7.45 -18.98 -7.61
N ALA A 7 7.80 -17.83 -7.07
CA ALA A 7 7.63 -16.55 -7.77
C ALA A 7 8.42 -16.51 -9.10
N SER A 8 9.58 -17.17 -9.17
CA SER A 8 10.38 -17.29 -10.40
C SER A 8 9.70 -18.08 -11.54
N GLU A 9 8.68 -18.86 -11.23
CA GLU A 9 7.89 -19.66 -12.19
C GLU A 9 6.61 -18.96 -12.63
N MET A 10 6.32 -17.79 -12.06
CA MET A 10 5.14 -16.98 -12.40
C MET A 10 5.40 -16.19 -13.68
N SER A 11 4.37 -16.07 -14.51
CA SER A 11 4.35 -15.14 -15.63
C SER A 11 4.32 -13.69 -15.17
N ALA A 12 4.72 -12.75 -16.03
CA ALA A 12 4.64 -11.31 -15.73
C ALA A 12 3.22 -10.88 -15.33
N LYS A 13 2.19 -11.46 -15.97
CA LYS A 13 0.78 -11.16 -15.64
C LYS A 13 0.41 -11.64 -14.23
N GLU A 14 0.89 -12.82 -13.78
CA GLU A 14 0.65 -13.30 -12.41
C GLU A 14 1.41 -12.46 -11.39
N LEU A 15 2.65 -12.08 -11.70
CA LEU A 15 3.48 -11.22 -10.85
C LEU A 15 2.87 -9.81 -10.69
N ALA A 16 2.31 -9.25 -11.77
CA ALA A 16 1.66 -7.94 -11.73
C ALA A 16 0.45 -7.89 -10.76
N ARG A 17 -0.19 -9.05 -10.49
CA ARG A 17 -1.30 -9.12 -9.53
C ARG A 17 -0.87 -8.95 -8.06
N TYR A 18 0.42 -8.92 -7.77
CA TYR A 18 0.97 -8.53 -6.47
C TYR A 18 1.26 -7.03 -6.37
N ILE A 19 1.06 -6.25 -7.44
CA ILE A 19 1.52 -4.85 -7.52
C ILE A 19 0.34 -3.88 -7.41
N ASP A 20 0.44 -2.95 -6.44
CA ASP A 20 -0.21 -1.65 -6.46
C ASP A 20 0.78 -0.67 -7.07
N GLN A 21 0.57 -0.24 -8.34
CA GLN A 21 1.46 0.74 -8.96
C GLN A 21 1.26 2.11 -8.34
N SER A 22 2.28 2.63 -7.67
CA SER A 22 2.20 3.89 -6.95
C SER A 22 2.42 5.09 -7.86
N VAL A 23 1.41 5.98 -7.91
CA VAL A 23 1.40 7.25 -8.67
C VAL A 23 1.08 8.36 -7.68
N LEU A 24 2.01 8.60 -6.73
CA LEU A 24 1.74 9.36 -5.51
C LEU A 24 2.55 10.65 -5.37
N LYS A 25 3.52 10.93 -6.27
CA LYS A 25 4.31 12.16 -6.20
C LYS A 25 3.43 13.40 -6.35
N PRO A 26 3.48 14.34 -5.39
CA PRO A 26 2.63 15.52 -5.41
C PRO A 26 2.94 16.49 -6.56
N GLU A 27 4.17 16.44 -7.08
CA GLU A 27 4.61 17.28 -8.19
C GLU A 27 4.22 16.77 -9.59
N PHE A 28 3.62 15.59 -9.70
CA PHE A 28 3.20 15.06 -11.01
C PHE A 28 2.15 15.94 -11.69
N THR A 29 2.40 16.23 -12.95
CA THR A 29 1.42 16.83 -13.85
C THR A 29 0.27 15.85 -14.13
N GLN A 30 -0.87 16.37 -14.58
CA GLN A 30 -2.02 15.52 -14.96
C GLN A 30 -1.67 14.53 -16.08
N GLU A 31 -0.78 14.91 -17.00
CA GLU A 31 -0.30 14.05 -18.09
C GLU A 31 0.58 12.92 -17.57
N GLU A 32 1.47 13.20 -16.63
CA GLU A 32 2.30 12.18 -15.96
C GLU A 32 1.45 11.20 -15.16
N ILE A 33 0.49 11.70 -14.39
CA ILE A 33 -0.46 10.86 -13.63
C ILE A 33 -1.20 9.93 -14.60
N LYS A 34 -1.78 10.48 -15.67
CA LYS A 34 -2.48 9.71 -16.70
C LYS A 34 -1.58 8.64 -17.33
N LYS A 35 -0.35 9.01 -17.68
CA LYS A 35 0.65 8.08 -18.24
C LYS A 35 0.93 6.92 -17.29
N TYR A 36 1.24 7.19 -16.02
CA TYR A 36 1.61 6.14 -15.07
C TYR A 36 0.43 5.28 -14.63
N ILE A 37 -0.79 5.81 -14.63
CA ILE A 37 -2.01 5.00 -14.47
C ILE A 37 -2.14 4.04 -15.65
N GLN A 38 -1.97 4.53 -16.89
CA GLN A 38 -2.06 3.69 -18.10
C GLN A 38 -1.01 2.59 -18.09
N GLU A 39 0.24 2.90 -17.71
CA GLU A 39 1.29 1.88 -17.57
C GLU A 39 0.91 0.79 -16.56
N GLY A 40 0.30 1.15 -15.42
CA GLY A 40 -0.18 0.17 -14.44
C GLY A 40 -1.28 -0.75 -15.00
N ILE A 41 -2.18 -0.19 -15.80
CA ILE A 41 -3.21 -0.96 -16.51
C ILE A 41 -2.57 -1.90 -17.55
N ASP A 42 -1.64 -1.39 -18.36
CA ASP A 42 -0.98 -2.15 -19.41
C ASP A 42 -0.15 -3.32 -18.85
N TYR A 43 0.50 -3.15 -17.70
CA TYR A 43 1.18 -4.23 -16.99
C TYR A 43 0.21 -5.23 -16.34
N GLY A 44 -1.06 -4.89 -16.17
CA GLY A 44 -2.04 -5.69 -15.48
C GLY A 44 -1.86 -5.69 -13.95
N CYS A 45 -1.35 -4.59 -13.38
CA CYS A 45 -1.27 -4.42 -11.92
C CYS A 45 -2.66 -4.59 -11.29
N ILE A 46 -2.69 -5.08 -10.04
CA ILE A 46 -3.99 -5.28 -9.39
C ILE A 46 -4.67 -3.96 -9.11
N THR A 47 -3.89 -2.94 -8.67
CA THR A 47 -4.39 -1.57 -8.53
C THR A 47 -3.39 -0.55 -9.05
N VAL A 48 -3.90 0.67 -9.31
CA VAL A 48 -3.12 1.91 -9.35
C VAL A 48 -3.40 2.67 -8.06
N CYS A 49 -2.34 3.01 -7.32
CA CYS A 49 -2.43 3.71 -6.05
C CYS A 49 -2.23 5.20 -6.30
N VAL A 50 -3.25 6.02 -5.95
CA VAL A 50 -3.30 7.44 -6.34
C VAL A 50 -3.68 8.35 -5.17
N ASN A 51 -3.29 9.63 -5.27
CA ASN A 51 -3.76 10.68 -4.37
C ASN A 51 -5.27 10.94 -4.55
N PRO A 52 -5.99 11.45 -3.53
CA PRO A 52 -7.44 11.69 -3.59
C PRO A 52 -7.87 12.55 -4.79
N SER A 53 -7.08 13.55 -5.18
CA SER A 53 -7.37 14.42 -6.32
C SER A 53 -7.35 13.72 -7.69
N SER A 54 -6.81 12.50 -7.76
CA SER A 54 -6.67 11.73 -9.01
C SER A 54 -7.62 10.53 -9.09
N VAL A 55 -8.47 10.33 -8.09
CA VAL A 55 -9.39 9.17 -8.03
C VAL A 55 -10.37 9.16 -9.19
N ASP A 56 -10.97 10.31 -9.54
CA ASP A 56 -11.90 10.41 -10.67
C ASP A 56 -11.25 10.01 -12.01
N MET A 57 -10.02 10.48 -12.23
CA MET A 57 -9.25 10.09 -13.44
C MET A 57 -8.95 8.59 -13.43
N ALA A 58 -8.44 8.07 -12.31
CA ALA A 58 -8.09 6.66 -12.19
C ALA A 58 -9.31 5.74 -12.37
N ALA A 59 -10.44 6.06 -11.75
CA ALA A 59 -11.70 5.33 -11.89
C ALA A 59 -12.15 5.26 -13.35
N LYS A 60 -12.14 6.39 -14.06
CA LYS A 60 -12.49 6.44 -15.49
C LYS A 60 -11.55 5.60 -16.36
N MET A 61 -10.26 5.64 -16.09
CA MET A 61 -9.24 4.91 -16.87
C MET A 61 -9.26 3.40 -16.59
N CYS A 62 -9.50 2.99 -15.34
CA CYS A 62 -9.54 1.58 -14.96
C CYS A 62 -10.85 0.89 -15.34
N LYS A 63 -11.89 1.64 -15.72
CA LYS A 63 -13.20 1.10 -16.07
C LYS A 63 -13.12 0.09 -17.21
N GLY A 64 -13.64 -1.12 -16.98
CA GLY A 64 -13.62 -2.21 -17.96
C GLY A 64 -12.28 -2.95 -18.07
N THR A 65 -11.32 -2.65 -17.19
CA THR A 65 -10.05 -3.38 -17.09
C THR A 65 -10.02 -4.27 -15.83
N ASP A 66 -8.99 -5.12 -15.72
CA ASP A 66 -8.74 -5.94 -14.52
C ASP A 66 -8.03 -5.16 -13.40
N THR A 67 -7.59 -3.93 -13.66
CA THR A 67 -6.93 -3.04 -12.70
C THR A 67 -7.96 -2.17 -11.98
N LYS A 68 -7.86 -2.07 -10.67
CA LYS A 68 -8.74 -1.27 -9.82
C LYS A 68 -8.00 -0.07 -9.23
N VAL A 69 -8.73 0.80 -8.55
CA VAL A 69 -8.16 1.97 -7.88
C VAL A 69 -7.90 1.68 -6.40
N CYS A 70 -6.79 2.20 -5.88
CA CYS A 70 -6.45 2.20 -4.47
C CYS A 70 -6.08 3.64 -4.07
N PRO A 71 -7.02 4.47 -3.60
CA PRO A 71 -6.67 5.80 -3.11
C PRO A 71 -5.94 5.75 -1.77
N VAL A 72 -5.16 6.80 -1.50
CA VAL A 72 -4.60 7.04 -0.17
C VAL A 72 -5.47 8.04 0.60
N CYS A 73 -5.46 7.95 1.94
CA CYS A 73 -6.17 8.82 2.86
C CYS A 73 -5.22 9.31 3.95
N ASP A 74 -5.25 10.60 4.26
CA ASP A 74 -4.34 11.27 5.22
C ASP A 74 -2.86 10.93 4.95
N PHE A 75 -2.48 10.98 3.70
CA PHE A 75 -1.17 10.57 3.22
C PHE A 75 -0.32 11.79 2.85
N PRO A 76 1.02 11.82 3.17
CA PRO A 76 1.78 10.70 3.73
C PRO A 76 1.97 10.75 5.25
N PHE A 77 1.41 11.70 5.97
CA PHE A 77 1.80 11.98 7.35
C PHE A 77 0.96 11.25 8.42
N GLY A 78 -0.30 10.96 8.19
CA GLY A 78 -1.17 10.26 9.13
C GLY A 78 -1.53 11.04 10.40
N THR A 79 -1.36 12.36 10.39
CA THR A 79 -1.46 13.22 11.58
C THR A 79 -2.73 14.07 11.68
N SER A 80 -3.67 13.87 10.75
CA SER A 80 -5.00 14.47 10.87
C SER A 80 -5.80 13.85 12.00
N THR A 81 -6.86 14.54 12.45
CA THR A 81 -7.78 13.97 13.43
C THR A 81 -8.54 12.77 12.83
N THR A 82 -8.99 11.86 13.67
CA THR A 82 -9.79 10.71 13.25
C THR A 82 -11.01 11.11 12.43
N GLU A 83 -11.72 12.19 12.84
CA GLU A 83 -12.89 12.70 12.11
C GLU A 83 -12.52 13.19 10.71
N SER A 84 -11.34 13.78 10.53
CA SER A 84 -10.85 14.22 9.22
C SER A 84 -10.54 13.03 8.31
N LYS A 85 -9.91 11.96 8.83
CA LYS A 85 -9.67 10.72 8.08
C LYS A 85 -10.97 10.06 7.67
N VAL A 86 -11.92 9.93 8.60
CA VAL A 86 -13.27 9.41 8.36
C VAL A 86 -13.99 10.21 7.27
N ALA A 87 -13.99 11.55 7.37
CA ALA A 87 -14.63 12.41 6.38
C ALA A 87 -13.99 12.28 4.99
N GLN A 88 -12.66 12.16 4.92
CA GLN A 88 -11.96 11.95 3.65
C GLN A 88 -12.28 10.59 3.03
N ALA A 89 -12.27 9.52 3.83
CA ALA A 89 -12.63 8.18 3.39
C ALA A 89 -14.09 8.13 2.90
N GLU A 90 -15.04 8.68 3.68
CA GLU A 90 -16.45 8.75 3.31
C GLU A 90 -16.66 9.53 2.00
N LEU A 91 -15.98 10.68 1.82
CA LEU A 91 -16.07 11.47 0.59
C LEU A 91 -15.57 10.70 -0.64
N ILE A 92 -14.48 9.97 -0.51
CA ILE A 92 -13.93 9.16 -1.60
C ILE A 92 -14.87 7.99 -1.93
N LEU A 93 -15.27 7.23 -0.91
CA LEU A 93 -15.99 5.97 -1.10
C LEU A 93 -17.45 6.17 -1.49
N SER A 94 -18.11 7.22 -1.00
CA SER A 94 -19.48 7.54 -1.42
C SER A 94 -19.61 7.86 -2.92
N ASN A 95 -18.52 8.25 -3.57
CA ASN A 95 -18.53 8.60 -4.99
C ASN A 95 -17.93 7.54 -5.91
N TYR A 96 -17.00 6.69 -5.41
CA TYR A 96 -16.18 5.84 -6.28
C TYR A 96 -16.03 4.39 -5.78
N ALA A 97 -16.79 3.92 -4.79
CA ALA A 97 -16.60 2.60 -4.18
C ALA A 97 -16.61 1.45 -5.21
N ASP A 98 -17.44 1.52 -6.25
CA ASP A 98 -17.53 0.48 -7.30
C ASP A 98 -16.22 0.30 -8.11
N ASP A 99 -15.39 1.34 -8.17
CA ASP A 99 -14.11 1.35 -8.90
C ASP A 99 -12.91 1.10 -7.98
N ILE A 100 -13.10 1.21 -6.64
CA ILE A 100 -12.07 1.09 -5.63
C ILE A 100 -12.06 -0.34 -5.07
N LEU A 101 -10.89 -0.97 -5.05
CA LEU A 101 -10.70 -2.27 -4.41
C LEU A 101 -10.32 -2.12 -2.94
N GLU A 102 -9.43 -1.17 -2.65
CA GLU A 102 -8.80 -0.99 -1.35
C GLU A 102 -8.51 0.49 -1.11
N LEU A 103 -8.45 0.91 0.16
CA LEU A 103 -8.05 2.25 0.56
C LEU A 103 -6.87 2.17 1.54
N ASP A 104 -5.80 2.94 1.29
CA ASP A 104 -4.62 2.99 2.16
C ASP A 104 -4.72 4.21 3.10
N ILE A 105 -4.70 4.01 4.42
CA ILE A 105 -4.53 5.09 5.40
C ILE A 105 -3.12 5.08 5.99
N VAL A 106 -2.69 6.22 6.53
CA VAL A 106 -1.49 6.28 7.37
C VAL A 106 -1.92 6.35 8.84
N ALA A 107 -1.42 5.42 9.66
CA ALA A 107 -1.60 5.47 11.10
C ALA A 107 -0.83 6.68 11.67
N ASN A 108 -1.32 7.22 12.79
CA ASN A 108 -0.54 8.24 13.52
C ASN A 108 0.65 7.58 14.22
N TYR A 109 1.79 7.49 13.53
CA TYR A 109 2.99 6.85 14.09
C TYR A 109 3.62 7.65 15.24
N GLY A 110 3.27 8.92 15.42
CA GLY A 110 3.58 9.67 16.65
C GLY A 110 2.85 9.10 17.88
N TRP A 111 1.58 8.69 17.72
CA TRP A 111 0.83 7.99 18.76
C TRP A 111 1.40 6.60 19.03
N ILE A 112 1.77 5.86 17.97
CA ILE A 112 2.45 4.55 18.10
C ILE A 112 3.70 4.69 18.96
N ARG A 113 4.60 5.62 18.63
CA ARG A 113 5.82 5.89 19.40
C ARG A 113 5.59 6.41 20.82
N SER A 114 4.40 6.92 21.08
CA SER A 114 3.99 7.38 22.42
C SER A 114 3.29 6.28 23.22
N GLY A 115 3.08 5.08 22.65
CA GLY A 115 2.39 3.98 23.30
C GLY A 115 0.88 4.21 23.47
N MET A 116 0.27 5.09 22.68
CA MET A 116 -1.16 5.42 22.70
C MET A 116 -1.96 4.39 21.90
N TRP A 117 -1.93 3.14 22.37
CA TRP A 117 -2.46 2.00 21.60
C TRP A 117 -3.97 1.99 21.44
N ASP A 118 -4.70 2.50 22.45
CA ASP A 118 -6.15 2.60 22.38
C ASP A 118 -6.58 3.63 21.35
N GLU A 119 -5.90 4.79 21.28
CA GLU A 119 -6.14 5.84 20.29
C GLU A 119 -5.79 5.35 18.87
N VAL A 120 -4.66 4.64 18.71
CA VAL A 120 -4.27 4.04 17.43
C VAL A 120 -5.32 3.04 16.95
N THR A 121 -5.80 2.17 17.86
CA THR A 121 -6.82 1.18 17.53
C THR A 121 -8.15 1.84 17.16
N ALA A 122 -8.57 2.87 17.92
CA ALA A 122 -9.82 3.59 17.67
C ALA A 122 -9.78 4.38 16.34
N ASP A 123 -8.65 5.02 16.02
CA ASP A 123 -8.43 5.75 14.76
C ASP A 123 -8.54 4.82 13.55
N ILE A 124 -7.85 3.70 13.59
CA ILE A 124 -7.90 2.68 12.52
C ILE A 124 -9.32 2.13 12.37
N LYS A 125 -9.96 1.77 13.51
CA LYS A 125 -11.31 1.21 13.50
C LYS A 125 -12.33 2.15 12.87
N ALA A 126 -12.27 3.43 13.18
CA ALA A 126 -13.22 4.41 12.64
C ALA A 126 -13.16 4.47 11.11
N VAL A 127 -11.98 4.34 10.50
CA VAL A 127 -11.83 4.31 9.04
C VAL A 127 -12.18 2.93 8.47
N ALA A 128 -11.84 1.84 9.18
CA ALA A 128 -12.23 0.49 8.77
C ALA A 128 -13.76 0.34 8.67
N ASP A 129 -14.50 0.87 9.64
CA ASP A 129 -15.96 0.85 9.63
C ASP A 129 -16.53 1.59 8.39
N VAL A 130 -15.91 2.68 7.96
CA VAL A 130 -16.28 3.37 6.71
C VAL A 130 -15.96 2.50 5.49
N CYS A 131 -14.76 1.96 5.38
CA CYS A 131 -14.38 1.12 4.24
C CYS A 131 -15.31 -0.08 4.09
N HIS A 132 -15.60 -0.79 5.17
CA HIS A 132 -16.46 -1.97 5.17
C HIS A 132 -17.91 -1.66 4.84
N LYS A 133 -18.43 -0.48 5.22
CA LYS A 133 -19.76 0.01 4.79
C LYS A 133 -19.90 0.02 3.26
N TYR A 134 -18.80 0.28 2.56
CA TYR A 134 -18.74 0.33 1.09
C TYR A 134 -18.17 -0.94 0.44
N ASN A 135 -17.91 -2.01 1.21
CA ASN A 135 -17.26 -3.25 0.77
C ASN A 135 -15.86 -3.03 0.17
N VAL A 136 -15.11 -2.08 0.70
CA VAL A 136 -13.73 -1.77 0.33
C VAL A 136 -12.79 -2.25 1.44
N GLU A 137 -11.65 -2.85 1.09
CA GLU A 137 -10.65 -3.29 2.07
C GLU A 137 -9.80 -2.10 2.54
N LEU A 138 -9.49 -2.08 3.85
CA LEU A 138 -8.60 -1.07 4.45
C LEU A 138 -7.18 -1.59 4.58
N LYS A 139 -6.20 -0.79 4.13
CA LYS A 139 -4.78 -1.01 4.41
C LYS A 139 -4.23 0.09 5.32
N VAL A 140 -3.48 -0.28 6.34
CA VAL A 140 -2.92 0.64 7.35
C VAL A 140 -1.41 0.72 7.21
N ILE A 141 -0.89 1.90 6.87
CA ILE A 141 0.54 2.19 6.77
C ILE A 141 1.05 2.60 8.15
N PHE A 142 2.07 1.90 8.65
CA PHE A 142 2.67 2.20 9.95
C PHE A 142 3.89 3.12 9.88
N GLU A 143 4.52 3.26 8.72
CA GLU A 143 5.80 3.95 8.52
C GLU A 143 6.91 3.28 9.35
N THR A 144 7.17 2.02 9.04
CA THR A 144 7.99 1.12 9.87
C THR A 144 9.42 1.58 10.08
N ASP A 145 9.98 2.40 9.16
CA ASP A 145 11.32 2.99 9.33
C ASP A 145 11.39 4.01 10.48
N ALA A 146 10.25 4.51 10.96
CA ALA A 146 10.17 5.39 12.13
C ALA A 146 9.97 4.63 13.45
N LEU A 147 9.81 3.29 13.42
CA LEU A 147 9.37 2.46 14.54
C LEU A 147 10.43 1.42 14.93
N THR A 148 10.41 0.99 16.17
CA THR A 148 11.09 -0.23 16.62
C THR A 148 10.29 -1.47 16.19
N MET A 149 10.93 -2.64 16.13
CA MET A 149 10.24 -3.89 15.79
C MET A 149 9.13 -4.27 16.78
N ASP A 150 9.27 -3.90 18.05
CA ASP A 150 8.22 -4.11 19.06
C ASP A 150 7.01 -3.18 18.80
N GLU A 151 7.26 -1.93 18.42
CA GLU A 151 6.20 -1.00 18.00
C GLU A 151 5.51 -1.48 16.72
N VAL A 152 6.25 -2.01 15.74
CA VAL A 152 5.68 -2.62 14.53
C VAL A 152 4.77 -3.80 14.88
N ARG A 153 5.24 -4.71 15.75
CA ARG A 153 4.44 -5.85 16.22
C ARG A 153 3.15 -5.40 16.89
N LYS A 154 3.27 -4.45 17.81
CA LYS A 154 2.10 -3.94 18.55
C LYS A 154 1.12 -3.19 17.64
N SER A 155 1.63 -2.46 16.64
CA SER A 155 0.80 -1.81 15.62
C SER A 155 -0.01 -2.82 14.80
N CYS A 156 0.59 -3.96 14.45
CA CYS A 156 -0.11 -5.05 13.77
C CYS A 156 -1.26 -5.60 14.64
N GLU A 157 -1.02 -5.82 15.95
CA GLU A 157 -2.06 -6.26 16.87
C GLU A 157 -3.21 -5.25 16.96
N CYS A 158 -2.91 -3.95 17.04
CA CYS A 158 -3.92 -2.89 17.04
C CYS A 158 -4.73 -2.86 15.75
N ALA A 159 -4.08 -2.98 14.59
CA ALA A 159 -4.75 -2.99 13.30
C ALA A 159 -5.66 -4.20 13.13
N VAL A 160 -5.22 -5.39 13.55
CA VAL A 160 -6.06 -6.60 13.56
C VAL A 160 -7.26 -6.42 14.49
N ALA A 161 -7.06 -5.88 15.70
CA ALA A 161 -8.15 -5.62 16.65
C ALA A 161 -9.14 -4.57 16.12
N ALA A 162 -8.67 -3.62 15.32
CA ALA A 162 -9.47 -2.58 14.67
C ALA A 162 -10.23 -3.09 13.43
N GLY A 163 -9.95 -4.30 12.96
CA GLY A 163 -10.59 -4.88 11.78
C GLY A 163 -9.96 -4.45 10.45
N ALA A 164 -8.70 -3.97 10.43
CA ALA A 164 -8.00 -3.70 9.19
C ALA A 164 -7.77 -4.97 8.37
N ASP A 165 -7.95 -4.90 7.06
CA ASP A 165 -7.76 -6.02 6.13
C ASP A 165 -6.28 -6.24 5.81
N PHE A 166 -5.50 -5.16 5.80
CA PHE A 166 -4.06 -5.19 5.56
C PHE A 166 -3.29 -4.34 6.57
N VAL A 167 -2.08 -4.78 6.86
CA VAL A 167 -1.02 -3.96 7.45
C VAL A 167 0.03 -3.65 6.37
N LYS A 168 0.54 -2.41 6.34
CA LYS A 168 1.49 -1.95 5.31
C LYS A 168 2.70 -1.28 5.97
N THR A 169 3.89 -1.49 5.38
CA THR A 169 5.14 -0.96 5.94
C THR A 169 5.23 0.57 5.86
N SER A 170 5.33 1.15 4.70
CA SER A 170 5.88 2.51 4.51
C SER A 170 5.08 3.34 3.53
N THR A 171 5.16 4.67 3.66
CA THR A 171 4.63 5.62 2.68
C THR A 171 5.57 5.78 1.48
N GLY A 172 6.89 5.70 1.69
CA GLY A 172 7.93 6.07 0.75
C GLY A 172 8.32 7.56 0.79
N PHE A 173 7.70 8.35 1.69
CA PHE A 173 7.91 9.80 1.81
C PHE A 173 8.58 10.22 3.13
N LEU A 174 8.97 9.26 3.97
CA LEU A 174 9.74 9.57 5.19
C LEU A 174 11.09 10.18 4.81
N THR A 175 11.45 11.26 5.48
CA THR A 175 12.71 12.00 5.26
C THR A 175 13.53 12.08 6.56
N GLY A 176 14.84 12.26 6.43
CA GLY A 176 15.74 12.43 7.57
C GLY A 176 16.16 11.13 8.28
N ILE A 177 15.70 9.99 7.81
CA ILE A 177 16.05 8.64 8.29
C ILE A 177 16.42 7.79 7.07
N GLU A 178 17.34 6.84 7.23
CA GLU A 178 17.63 5.86 6.19
C GLU A 178 16.44 4.93 5.99
N ALA A 179 15.95 4.85 4.75
CA ALA A 179 14.78 4.04 4.44
C ALA A 179 15.18 2.60 4.13
N HIS A 180 14.62 1.65 4.86
CA HIS A 180 14.71 0.21 4.62
C HIS A 180 13.42 -0.36 4.01
N GLY A 181 12.29 0.30 4.24
CA GLY A 181 10.99 -0.03 3.65
C GLY A 181 10.56 -1.46 3.92
N ALA A 182 10.23 -2.19 2.86
CA ALA A 182 9.80 -3.58 2.93
C ALA A 182 11.00 -4.54 3.06
N SER A 183 11.85 -4.39 4.08
CA SER A 183 12.92 -5.35 4.36
C SER A 183 12.34 -6.74 4.71
N TYR A 184 13.11 -7.81 4.47
CA TYR A 184 12.66 -9.16 4.80
C TYR A 184 12.36 -9.33 6.29
N GLU A 185 13.13 -8.65 7.14
CA GLU A 185 12.96 -8.71 8.59
C GLU A 185 11.64 -8.08 9.02
N VAL A 186 11.33 -6.86 8.58
CA VAL A 186 10.07 -6.19 8.95
C VAL A 186 8.86 -6.94 8.41
N ILE A 187 8.94 -7.45 7.18
CA ILE A 187 7.85 -8.26 6.59
C ILE A 187 7.61 -9.53 7.40
N GLN A 188 8.68 -10.22 7.83
CA GLN A 188 8.53 -11.42 8.67
C GLN A 188 7.89 -11.08 10.02
N VAL A 189 8.34 -10.00 10.67
CA VAL A 189 7.74 -9.54 11.95
C VAL A 189 6.26 -9.23 11.78
N MET A 190 5.87 -8.55 10.68
CA MET A 190 4.46 -8.24 10.42
C MET A 190 3.63 -9.49 10.14
N MET A 191 4.14 -10.43 9.33
CA MET A 191 3.46 -11.69 9.06
C MET A 191 3.22 -12.51 10.34
N ASP A 192 4.23 -12.60 11.19
CA ASP A 192 4.14 -13.31 12.48
C ASP A 192 3.12 -12.63 13.41
N ALA A 193 3.11 -11.30 13.44
CA ALA A 193 2.24 -10.53 14.32
C ALA A 193 0.76 -10.58 13.91
N VAL A 194 0.46 -10.55 12.59
CA VAL A 194 -0.94 -10.65 12.13
C VAL A 194 -1.49 -12.08 12.23
N ASP A 195 -0.63 -13.09 12.26
CA ASP A 195 -1.00 -14.51 12.41
C ASP A 195 -2.13 -14.94 11.46
N GLY A 196 -2.07 -14.48 10.20
CA GLY A 196 -3.05 -14.76 9.16
C GLY A 196 -4.42 -14.07 9.33
N LYS A 197 -4.59 -13.20 10.31
CA LYS A 197 -5.84 -12.45 10.56
C LYS A 197 -5.96 -11.18 9.71
N ALA A 198 -4.84 -10.70 9.19
CA ALA A 198 -4.78 -9.63 8.20
C ALA A 198 -3.74 -9.99 7.13
N LYS A 199 -3.86 -9.37 5.97
CA LYS A 199 -2.90 -9.47 4.87
C LYS A 199 -1.72 -8.52 5.11
N VAL A 200 -0.57 -8.79 4.47
CA VAL A 200 0.63 -7.94 4.58
C VAL A 200 0.97 -7.31 3.24
N LYS A 201 1.11 -5.98 3.24
CA LYS A 201 1.61 -5.21 2.09
C LYS A 201 2.99 -4.64 2.40
N GLY A 202 3.97 -4.93 1.56
CA GLY A 202 5.28 -4.30 1.56
C GLY A 202 5.31 -3.08 0.65
N SER A 203 5.92 -1.99 1.09
CA SER A 203 6.19 -0.81 0.25
C SER A 203 7.44 -0.08 0.73
N GLY A 204 8.02 0.72 -0.18
CA GLY A 204 9.33 1.31 0.06
C GLY A 204 10.47 0.33 -0.24
N CYS A 205 11.49 0.82 -0.92
CA CYS A 205 12.74 0.14 -1.23
C CYS A 205 12.64 -1.16 -2.08
N ILE A 206 11.51 -1.50 -2.66
CA ILE A 206 11.37 -2.65 -3.56
C ILE A 206 11.73 -2.20 -4.99
N ARG A 207 13.01 -2.36 -5.36
CA ARG A 207 13.56 -1.80 -6.60
C ARG A 207 14.18 -2.84 -7.53
N THR A 208 14.46 -4.05 -7.02
CA THR A 208 15.06 -5.14 -7.77
C THR A 208 14.07 -6.28 -7.93
N ARG A 209 14.19 -7.00 -9.04
CA ARG A 209 13.39 -8.20 -9.29
C ARG A 209 13.64 -9.27 -8.22
N GLU A 210 14.88 -9.44 -7.78
CA GLU A 210 15.26 -10.41 -6.75
C GLU A 210 14.48 -10.17 -5.45
N HIS A 211 14.50 -8.92 -4.95
CA HIS A 211 13.77 -8.54 -3.75
C HIS A 211 12.26 -8.79 -3.89
N PHE A 212 11.68 -8.39 -5.02
CA PHE A 212 10.27 -8.59 -5.32
C PHE A 212 9.86 -10.06 -5.29
N LEU A 213 10.59 -10.93 -6.01
CA LEU A 213 10.30 -12.37 -6.04
C LEU A 213 10.47 -13.02 -4.67
N LYS A 214 11.50 -12.61 -3.91
CA LYS A 214 11.73 -13.15 -2.57
C LYS A 214 10.59 -12.82 -1.62
N LEU A 215 10.04 -11.60 -1.67
CA LEU A 215 8.88 -11.23 -0.86
C LEU A 215 7.65 -12.08 -1.19
N ILE A 216 7.41 -12.37 -2.48
CA ILE A 216 6.33 -13.28 -2.88
C ILE A 216 6.56 -14.69 -2.31
N ASP A 217 7.78 -15.24 -2.42
CA ASP A 217 8.11 -16.55 -1.89
C ASP A 217 8.02 -16.64 -0.36
N MET A 218 8.16 -15.51 0.36
CA MET A 218 7.87 -15.40 1.79
C MET A 218 6.37 -15.48 2.08
N GLY A 219 5.51 -15.15 1.13
CA GLY A 219 4.05 -15.19 1.26
C GLY A 219 3.39 -13.84 1.44
N ILE A 220 4.04 -12.75 0.98
CA ILE A 220 3.43 -11.42 0.99
C ILE A 220 2.17 -11.37 0.11
N ASP A 221 1.19 -10.60 0.51
CA ASP A 221 -0.09 -10.51 -0.22
C ASP A 221 -0.11 -9.39 -1.26
N ARG A 222 0.64 -8.30 -1.02
CA ARG A 222 0.65 -7.12 -1.88
C ARG A 222 1.97 -6.35 -1.76
N MET A 223 2.32 -5.62 -2.83
CA MET A 223 3.47 -4.71 -2.82
C MET A 223 3.15 -3.38 -3.49
N GLY A 224 3.48 -2.28 -2.83
CA GLY A 224 3.46 -0.94 -3.42
C GLY A 224 4.77 -0.71 -4.18
N ILE A 225 4.67 -0.62 -5.49
CA ILE A 225 5.83 -0.45 -6.38
C ILE A 225 5.71 0.88 -7.11
N GLY A 226 6.76 1.69 -7.04
CA GLY A 226 6.81 2.96 -7.79
C GLY A 226 6.87 2.73 -9.30
N TYR A 227 6.29 3.64 -10.06
CA TYR A 227 6.18 3.56 -11.52
C TYR A 227 7.50 3.25 -12.25
N LYS A 228 8.65 3.72 -11.73
CA LYS A 228 9.98 3.41 -12.29
C LYS A 228 10.42 1.97 -12.03
N SER A 229 10.00 1.40 -10.91
CA SER A 229 10.42 0.05 -10.48
C SER A 229 9.50 -1.04 -11.00
N THR A 230 8.24 -0.74 -11.32
CA THR A 230 7.30 -1.74 -11.86
C THR A 230 7.85 -2.47 -13.10
N PRO A 231 8.38 -1.80 -14.15
CA PRO A 231 8.95 -2.50 -15.29
C PRO A 231 10.18 -3.33 -14.94
N VAL A 232 10.99 -2.90 -13.95
CA VAL A 232 12.17 -3.63 -13.49
C VAL A 232 11.77 -4.95 -12.82
N VAL A 233 10.86 -4.90 -11.85
CA VAL A 233 10.46 -6.10 -11.11
C VAL A 233 9.69 -7.09 -11.99
N LEU A 234 8.99 -6.62 -13.02
CA LEU A 234 8.32 -7.44 -14.03
C LEU A 234 9.25 -7.92 -15.14
N ASN A 235 10.51 -7.47 -15.17
CA ASN A 235 11.51 -7.82 -16.19
C ASN A 235 11.09 -7.39 -17.61
N VAL A 236 10.59 -6.18 -17.74
CA VAL A 236 10.28 -5.59 -19.05
C VAL A 236 11.58 -5.22 -19.76
N ASP A 237 11.69 -5.53 -21.05
CA ASP A 237 12.88 -5.27 -21.85
C ASP A 237 13.30 -3.79 -21.80
N GLY A 238 14.60 -3.56 -21.55
CA GLY A 238 15.18 -2.21 -21.45
C GLY A 238 14.99 -1.50 -20.11
N ALA A 239 14.23 -2.07 -19.16
CA ALA A 239 14.09 -1.51 -17.83
C ALA A 239 15.41 -1.59 -17.05
N LYS A 240 15.74 -0.51 -16.31
CA LYS A 240 16.96 -0.42 -15.52
C LYS A 240 16.62 -0.11 -14.08
N GLU A 241 17.34 -0.75 -13.15
CA GLU A 241 17.24 -0.44 -11.72
C GLU A 241 17.55 1.05 -11.45
N THR A 242 16.79 1.63 -10.57
CA THR A 242 16.96 3.02 -10.15
C THR A 242 17.27 3.08 -8.65
N LYS A 243 18.06 4.11 -8.25
CA LYS A 243 18.33 4.37 -6.83
C LYS A 243 17.33 5.37 -6.22
N ASP A 244 16.45 5.93 -7.02
CA ASP A 244 15.46 6.91 -6.56
C ASP A 244 14.46 6.26 -5.61
N ASN A 245 14.06 6.98 -4.58
CA ASN A 245 13.09 6.49 -3.59
C ASN A 245 11.67 6.38 -4.15
N TYR A 246 11.44 7.01 -5.31
CA TYR A 246 10.18 6.91 -6.06
C TYR A 246 10.43 6.99 -7.56
#